data_4ed6edad92671e83b8bec0983de761af
#
_entry.id   4ed6edad92671e83b8bec0983de761af
#
_cell.length_a   1.000
_cell.length_b   1.000
_cell.length_c   1.000
_cell.angle_alpha   90.00
_cell.angle_beta   90.00
_cell.angle_gamma   90.00
#
_symmetry.space_group_name_H-M   'P 1'
#
loop_
_entity.id
_entity.type
_entity.pdbx_description
1 polymer ?
#
loop_
_entity_poly.entity_id
_entity_poly.type
_entity_poly.pdbx_seq_one_letter_code
_entity_poly.pdbx_strand_id
1 'polypeptide(L)'
;MKVRRELLPIVIALISIIVAREIFPYAGVMVAEIQDGYKQETIATGLGGPTCLVFHEDVLLVCDRDDGRIVTVDGEVLLDGLEHPHGMVFIDEGVVISEEGKLTRYDLNFENPGVLIDGIPSGNHQTNAVNLLPNGTLIWHSGSTCNHCNEDDPRNAALLWVNSTTGEHGILATGVRNSFDGVWIDDIGYLFSDNGQDSEGEDFPDEEINLLVEGAEYGWLFESPSDPHPDGTEAPVATWTPHTSVNGMATRPANLPGDNHTVYATVYGSWATLLPKGHQILKIDFTQTDDGWIGDVEVFASDVGTPLPITAGPDGNLYYATFDHGGAVHVISPEANS
;
A
#
# COMPACT_ATOMS: atom_id res chain seq x y z
N MET A 1 -20.72 -33.05 -32.29
CA MET A 1 -21.30 -31.70 -32.50
C MET A 1 -22.31 -31.24 -31.42
N LYS A 2 -22.73 -32.09 -30.48
CA LYS A 2 -23.64 -31.69 -29.37
C LYS A 2 -22.95 -30.91 -28.25
N VAL A 3 -21.69 -31.20 -27.96
CA VAL A 3 -20.92 -30.55 -26.86
C VAL A 3 -20.75 -29.03 -27.06
N ARG A 4 -20.67 -28.56 -28.31
CA ARG A 4 -20.52 -27.10 -28.59
C ARG A 4 -21.76 -26.25 -28.28
N ARG A 5 -22.94 -26.83 -28.21
CA ARG A 5 -24.20 -26.11 -27.93
C ARG A 5 -24.44 -25.89 -26.44
N GLU A 6 -23.91 -26.76 -25.60
CA GLU A 6 -24.07 -26.68 -24.14
C GLU A 6 -23.04 -25.77 -23.51
N LEU A 7 -21.88 -25.55 -24.15
CA LEU A 7 -20.84 -24.59 -23.69
C LEU A 7 -21.18 -23.12 -23.99
N LEU A 8 -22.01 -22.86 -24.99
CA LEU A 8 -22.36 -21.50 -25.39
C LEU A 8 -23.00 -20.66 -24.29
N PRO A 9 -24.00 -21.17 -23.52
CA PRO A 9 -24.59 -20.42 -22.42
C PRO A 9 -23.61 -20.20 -21.27
N ILE A 10 -22.68 -21.12 -21.01
CA ILE A 10 -21.63 -20.97 -19.99
C ILE A 10 -20.64 -19.87 -20.42
N VAL A 11 -20.21 -19.89 -21.67
CA VAL A 11 -19.32 -18.85 -22.21
C VAL A 11 -20.00 -17.47 -22.21
N ILE A 12 -21.29 -17.40 -22.57
CA ILE A 12 -22.05 -16.15 -22.51
C ILE A 12 -22.19 -15.67 -21.07
N ALA A 13 -22.47 -16.55 -20.11
CA ALA A 13 -22.56 -16.19 -18.69
C ALA A 13 -21.21 -15.67 -18.16
N LEU A 14 -20.10 -16.34 -18.49
CA LEU A 14 -18.76 -15.89 -18.11
C LEU A 14 -18.40 -14.52 -18.74
N ILE A 15 -18.69 -14.34 -20.03
CA ILE A 15 -18.48 -13.04 -20.69
C ILE A 15 -19.39 -11.97 -20.07
N SER A 16 -20.63 -12.30 -19.73
CA SER A 16 -21.55 -11.35 -19.07
C SER A 16 -21.08 -10.95 -17.67
N ILE A 17 -20.47 -11.88 -16.92
CA ILE A 17 -19.87 -11.62 -15.61
C ILE A 17 -18.63 -10.72 -15.78
N ILE A 18 -17.76 -11.02 -16.72
CA ILE A 18 -16.57 -10.21 -17.02
C ILE A 18 -16.97 -8.80 -17.48
N VAL A 19 -17.93 -8.70 -18.41
CA VAL A 19 -18.42 -7.40 -18.90
C VAL A 19 -19.15 -6.64 -17.80
N ALA A 20 -19.93 -7.31 -16.94
CA ALA A 20 -20.56 -6.68 -15.80
C ALA A 20 -19.52 -6.15 -14.80
N ARG A 21 -18.44 -6.89 -14.58
CA ARG A 21 -17.33 -6.46 -13.73
C ARG A 21 -16.63 -5.21 -14.26
N GLU A 22 -16.39 -5.13 -15.59
CA GLU A 22 -15.71 -3.99 -16.22
C GLU A 22 -16.62 -2.75 -16.41
N ILE A 23 -17.94 -2.97 -16.64
CA ILE A 23 -18.91 -1.87 -16.84
C ILE A 23 -19.52 -1.41 -15.51
N PHE A 24 -19.64 -2.31 -14.54
CA PHE A 24 -20.23 -2.06 -13.22
C PHE A 24 -19.30 -2.58 -12.12
N PRO A 25 -18.07 -2.10 -12.05
CA PRO A 25 -17.13 -2.56 -11.00
C PRO A 25 -17.69 -2.38 -9.58
N TYR A 26 -18.64 -1.43 -9.41
CA TYR A 26 -19.27 -1.10 -8.12
C TYR A 26 -20.72 -0.60 -8.30
N ALA A 27 -21.54 -1.27 -9.11
CA ALA A 27 -22.92 -0.89 -9.36
C ALA A 27 -23.88 -1.08 -8.15
N GLY A 28 -23.37 -1.65 -7.04
CA GLY A 28 -23.99 -1.49 -5.73
C GLY A 28 -23.35 -0.29 -5.03
N VAL A 29 -24.13 0.53 -4.38
CA VAL A 29 -23.59 1.47 -3.37
C VAL A 29 -23.02 0.56 -2.28
N MET A 30 -21.70 0.30 -2.33
CA MET A 30 -21.02 -0.38 -1.23
C MET A 30 -21.11 0.57 -0.06
N VAL A 31 -21.87 0.21 0.94
CA VAL A 31 -21.90 0.91 2.21
C VAL A 31 -20.84 0.25 3.06
N ALA A 32 -19.81 1.00 3.39
CA ALA A 32 -18.74 0.48 4.24
C ALA A 32 -19.33 -0.09 5.55
N GLU A 33 -18.99 -1.31 5.84
CA GLU A 33 -19.29 -1.97 7.12
C GLU A 33 -18.07 -1.82 8.02
N ILE A 34 -18.21 -1.04 9.09
CA ILE A 34 -17.13 -0.75 10.04
C ILE A 34 -17.45 -1.42 11.36
N GLN A 35 -16.43 -1.80 12.12
CA GLN A 35 -16.59 -2.36 13.45
C GLN A 35 -17.53 -1.50 14.31
N ASP A 36 -18.39 -2.13 15.11
CA ASP A 36 -19.37 -1.47 15.98
C ASP A 36 -18.74 -0.36 16.85
N GLY A 37 -19.39 0.79 16.91
CA GLY A 37 -18.94 1.96 17.65
C GLY A 37 -18.08 2.94 16.84
N TYR A 38 -17.88 2.67 15.55
CA TYR A 38 -17.16 3.55 14.63
C TYR A 38 -18.00 3.90 13.42
N LYS A 39 -17.72 5.06 12.85
CA LYS A 39 -18.36 5.57 11.61
C LYS A 39 -17.32 6.05 10.63
N GLN A 40 -17.72 6.06 9.36
CA GLN A 40 -16.96 6.66 8.27
C GLN A 40 -17.64 7.95 7.80
N GLU A 41 -16.82 8.94 7.47
CA GLU A 41 -17.25 10.14 6.75
C GLU A 41 -16.33 10.36 5.54
N THR A 42 -16.91 10.79 4.41
CA THR A 42 -16.14 11.22 3.23
C THR A 42 -15.85 12.71 3.36
N ILE A 43 -14.57 13.10 3.31
CA ILE A 43 -14.13 14.48 3.51
C ILE A 43 -13.64 15.16 2.22
N ALA A 44 -13.24 14.39 1.20
CA ALA A 44 -12.89 14.89 -0.12
C ALA A 44 -13.25 13.89 -1.22
N THR A 45 -13.48 14.37 -2.43
CA THR A 45 -13.78 13.55 -3.62
C THR A 45 -13.22 14.20 -4.88
N GLY A 46 -13.12 13.42 -5.96
CA GLY A 46 -12.71 13.93 -7.27
C GLY A 46 -11.21 14.04 -7.44
N LEU A 47 -10.46 13.21 -6.72
CA LEU A 47 -9.02 13.06 -6.89
C LEU A 47 -8.70 12.09 -8.04
N GLY A 48 -7.57 12.30 -8.71
CA GLY A 48 -7.13 11.53 -9.87
C GLY A 48 -6.31 10.28 -9.51
N GLY A 49 -6.58 9.65 -8.37
CA GLY A 49 -5.86 8.45 -7.91
C GLY A 49 -4.92 8.71 -6.73
N PRO A 50 -5.48 8.84 -5.50
CA PRO A 50 -4.68 9.05 -4.29
C PRO A 50 -3.78 7.86 -3.99
N THR A 51 -2.48 8.10 -3.79
CA THR A 51 -1.48 7.07 -3.48
C THR A 51 -0.76 7.29 -2.16
N CYS A 52 -0.75 8.51 -1.63
CA CYS A 52 -0.25 8.79 -0.30
C CYS A 52 -1.19 9.76 0.45
N LEU A 53 -1.20 9.64 1.77
CA LEU A 53 -1.84 10.55 2.71
C LEU A 53 -0.83 10.91 3.81
N VAL A 54 -0.50 12.19 3.94
CA VAL A 54 0.49 12.64 4.93
C VAL A 54 -0.01 13.88 5.63
N PHE A 55 0.01 13.88 6.94
CA PHE A 55 -0.22 15.09 7.71
C PHE A 55 1.08 15.91 7.82
N HIS A 56 0.97 17.19 7.50
CA HIS A 56 1.95 18.19 7.87
C HIS A 56 1.29 19.17 8.83
N GLU A 57 1.70 19.16 10.10
CA GLU A 57 0.95 19.76 11.19
C GLU A 57 -0.51 19.25 11.21
N ASP A 58 -1.49 20.11 11.05
CA ASP A 58 -2.93 19.75 11.04
C ASP A 58 -3.49 19.65 9.60
N VAL A 59 -2.67 19.80 8.57
CA VAL A 59 -3.10 19.78 7.16
C VAL A 59 -2.86 18.41 6.56
N LEU A 60 -3.91 17.76 6.06
CA LEU A 60 -3.80 16.51 5.31
C LEU A 60 -3.47 16.77 3.86
N LEU A 61 -2.36 16.21 3.41
CA LEU A 61 -1.85 16.27 2.03
C LEU A 61 -2.05 14.94 1.32
N VAL A 62 -2.25 15.00 0.02
CA VAL A 62 -2.53 13.86 -0.86
C VAL A 62 -1.57 13.87 -2.04
N CYS A 63 -0.93 12.73 -2.30
CA CYS A 63 -0.33 12.47 -3.60
C CYS A 63 -1.45 12.10 -4.58
N ASP A 64 -1.77 12.99 -5.50
CA ASP A 64 -2.79 12.80 -6.53
C ASP A 64 -2.11 12.33 -7.82
N ARG A 65 -1.93 11.00 -7.91
CA ARG A 65 -1.02 10.32 -8.83
C ARG A 65 -1.31 10.61 -10.30
N ASP A 66 -2.55 10.37 -10.74
CA ASP A 66 -2.90 10.44 -12.16
C ASP A 66 -2.97 11.88 -12.66
N ASP A 67 -3.18 12.84 -11.76
CA ASP A 67 -3.10 14.27 -12.05
C ASP A 67 -1.68 14.85 -11.86
N GLY A 68 -0.73 14.06 -11.36
CA GLY A 68 0.69 14.43 -11.22
C GLY A 68 0.95 15.57 -10.24
N ARG A 69 0.26 15.59 -9.08
CA ARG A 69 0.32 16.73 -8.16
C ARG A 69 0.27 16.33 -6.68
N ILE A 70 0.71 17.24 -5.84
CA ILE A 70 0.46 17.21 -4.39
C ILE A 70 -0.60 18.26 -4.08
N VAL A 71 -1.66 17.84 -3.40
CA VAL A 71 -2.79 18.71 -3.03
C VAL A 71 -3.11 18.58 -1.55
N THR A 72 -3.72 19.64 -0.97
CA THR A 72 -4.37 19.51 0.32
C THR A 72 -5.72 18.80 0.16
N VAL A 73 -6.24 18.22 1.24
CA VAL A 73 -7.59 17.61 1.22
C VAL A 73 -8.69 18.61 0.82
N ASP A 74 -8.47 19.90 1.05
CA ASP A 74 -9.38 20.98 0.65
C ASP A 74 -9.23 21.41 -0.83
N GLY A 75 -8.28 20.79 -1.57
CA GLY A 75 -8.10 20.97 -3.02
C GLY A 75 -7.12 22.07 -3.42
N GLU A 76 -6.33 22.64 -2.50
CA GLU A 76 -5.23 23.53 -2.85
C GLU A 76 -4.09 22.72 -3.46
N VAL A 77 -3.59 23.15 -4.63
CA VAL A 77 -2.44 22.53 -5.31
C VAL A 77 -1.15 23.14 -4.76
N LEU A 78 -0.30 22.32 -4.13
CA LEU A 78 0.97 22.72 -3.56
C LEU A 78 2.14 22.47 -4.53
N LEU A 79 2.07 21.41 -5.32
CA LEU A 79 3.06 21.07 -6.34
C LEU A 79 2.37 20.39 -7.51
N ASP A 80 2.84 20.63 -8.72
CA ASP A 80 2.27 20.18 -9.99
C ASP A 80 3.39 19.71 -10.94
N GLY A 81 3.05 18.89 -11.93
CA GLY A 81 3.97 18.40 -12.95
C GLY A 81 4.88 17.26 -12.50
N LEU A 82 4.43 16.49 -11.52
CA LEU A 82 5.10 15.26 -11.05
C LEU A 82 4.75 14.06 -11.95
N GLU A 83 5.67 13.12 -12.04
CA GLU A 83 5.46 11.87 -12.78
C GLU A 83 4.96 10.78 -11.83
N HIS A 84 3.65 10.56 -11.77
CA HIS A 84 3.00 9.56 -10.93
C HIS A 84 3.50 9.56 -9.48
N PRO A 85 3.31 10.65 -8.70
CA PRO A 85 3.75 10.71 -7.31
C PRO A 85 3.09 9.60 -6.49
N HIS A 86 3.88 8.87 -5.70
CA HIS A 86 3.42 7.67 -5.00
C HIS A 86 3.68 7.67 -3.51
N GLY A 87 4.58 8.48 -3.04
CA GLY A 87 4.90 8.62 -1.62
C GLY A 87 5.46 9.99 -1.28
N MET A 88 5.28 10.40 -0.04
CA MET A 88 5.80 11.68 0.45
C MET A 88 6.12 11.57 1.94
N VAL A 89 7.24 12.18 2.36
CA VAL A 89 7.59 12.27 3.77
C VAL A 89 8.25 13.61 4.08
N PHE A 90 7.87 14.22 5.19
CA PHE A 90 8.53 15.43 5.71
C PHE A 90 9.78 15.05 6.48
N ILE A 91 10.84 15.85 6.27
CA ILE A 91 12.11 15.83 6.99
C ILE A 91 12.34 17.21 7.61
N ASP A 92 13.33 17.35 8.49
CA ASP A 92 13.56 18.62 9.25
C ASP A 92 13.59 19.89 8.37
N GLU A 93 14.15 19.82 7.17
CA GLU A 93 14.36 20.98 6.30
C GLU A 93 13.66 20.86 4.94
N GLY A 94 12.59 20.04 4.83
CA GLY A 94 11.91 19.89 3.54
C GLY A 94 10.97 18.70 3.48
N VAL A 95 10.62 18.35 2.27
CA VAL A 95 9.78 17.19 1.94
C VAL A 95 10.45 16.37 0.86
N VAL A 96 10.38 15.06 0.98
CA VAL A 96 10.87 14.12 -0.04
C VAL A 96 9.67 13.44 -0.69
N ILE A 97 9.65 13.45 -2.01
CA ILE A 97 8.55 12.91 -2.82
C ILE A 97 9.10 11.79 -3.71
N SER A 98 8.41 10.65 -3.65
CA SER A 98 8.62 9.50 -4.54
C SER A 98 7.73 9.64 -5.76
N GLU A 99 8.36 9.67 -6.93
CA GLU A 99 7.75 9.63 -8.25
C GLU A 99 8.12 8.31 -8.96
N GLU A 100 7.56 8.04 -10.12
CA GLU A 100 7.93 6.86 -10.91
C GLU A 100 9.42 6.86 -11.24
N GLY A 101 10.18 5.96 -10.60
CA GLY A 101 11.63 5.80 -10.79
C GLY A 101 12.49 6.94 -10.26
N LYS A 102 11.93 7.93 -9.55
CA LYS A 102 12.65 9.12 -9.13
C LYS A 102 12.29 9.53 -7.70
N LEU A 103 13.27 9.99 -6.94
CA LEU A 103 13.12 10.52 -5.59
C LEU A 103 13.65 11.96 -5.56
N THR A 104 12.79 12.91 -5.23
CA THR A 104 13.13 14.34 -5.24
C THR A 104 12.87 14.97 -3.88
N ARG A 105 13.82 15.77 -3.40
CA ARG A 105 13.67 16.60 -2.21
C ARG A 105 13.28 18.02 -2.62
N TYR A 106 12.32 18.61 -1.90
CA TYR A 106 11.91 20.01 -1.98
C TYR A 106 12.10 20.69 -0.62
N ASP A 107 12.07 22.01 -0.58
CA ASP A 107 11.93 22.72 0.69
C ASP A 107 10.47 22.63 1.22
N LEU A 108 10.22 23.16 2.42
CA LEU A 108 8.89 23.11 3.05
C LEU A 108 7.80 23.90 2.31
N ASN A 109 8.16 24.73 1.32
CA ASN A 109 7.22 25.44 0.45
C ASN A 109 6.98 24.70 -0.88
N PHE A 110 7.46 23.47 -1.03
CA PHE A 110 7.46 22.67 -2.26
C PHE A 110 8.21 23.34 -3.43
N GLU A 111 9.23 24.14 -3.11
CA GLU A 111 10.12 24.80 -4.05
C GLU A 111 11.54 24.19 -4.01
N ASN A 112 12.44 24.68 -4.90
CA ASN A 112 13.85 24.32 -4.92
C ASN A 112 14.14 22.80 -5.02
N PRO A 113 13.63 22.12 -6.08
CA PRO A 113 13.82 20.67 -6.24
C PRO A 113 15.29 20.27 -6.31
N GLY A 114 15.65 19.27 -5.53
CA GLY A 114 16.92 18.57 -5.58
C GLY A 114 16.72 17.07 -5.78
N VAL A 115 17.05 16.55 -6.96
CA VAL A 115 16.92 15.11 -7.25
C VAL A 115 17.91 14.34 -6.39
N LEU A 116 17.41 13.41 -5.58
CA LEU A 116 18.21 12.50 -4.76
C LEU A 116 18.60 11.24 -5.55
N ILE A 117 17.62 10.63 -6.22
CA ILE A 117 17.81 9.44 -7.04
C ILE A 117 16.94 9.57 -8.29
N ASP A 118 17.44 9.06 -9.42
CA ASP A 118 16.74 9.04 -10.70
C ASP A 118 17.08 7.78 -11.49
N GLY A 119 16.19 7.41 -12.41
CA GLY A 119 16.40 6.34 -13.36
C GLY A 119 16.34 4.93 -12.77
N ILE A 120 15.51 4.71 -11.75
CA ILE A 120 15.11 3.35 -11.41
C ILE A 120 14.08 2.88 -12.44
N PRO A 121 14.30 1.73 -13.11
CA PRO A 121 13.35 1.23 -14.11
C PRO A 121 11.97 1.00 -13.51
N SER A 122 10.93 1.27 -14.31
CA SER A 122 9.53 0.98 -13.99
C SER A 122 8.97 -0.04 -14.97
N GLY A 123 7.97 -0.80 -14.54
CA GLY A 123 7.34 -1.83 -15.34
C GLY A 123 5.93 -2.16 -14.85
N ASN A 124 5.69 -3.39 -14.42
CA ASN A 124 4.40 -3.76 -13.83
C ASN A 124 4.15 -2.99 -12.51
N HIS A 125 5.23 -2.78 -11.77
CA HIS A 125 5.22 -1.96 -10.55
C HIS A 125 6.24 -0.84 -10.69
N GLN A 126 6.09 0.18 -9.87
CA GLN A 126 6.96 1.36 -9.84
C GLN A 126 7.58 1.53 -8.45
N THR A 127 8.31 2.61 -8.26
CA THR A 127 8.72 3.05 -6.92
C THR A 127 7.52 3.60 -6.17
N ASN A 128 7.38 3.17 -4.91
CA ASN A 128 6.20 3.39 -4.08
C ASN A 128 6.49 4.36 -2.91
N ALA A 129 6.06 4.04 -1.70
CA ALA A 129 6.24 4.91 -0.54
C ALA A 129 7.71 5.23 -0.24
N VAL A 130 7.91 6.35 0.40
CA VAL A 130 9.15 6.73 1.08
C VAL A 130 8.82 7.07 2.53
N ASN A 131 9.52 6.43 3.47
CA ASN A 131 9.29 6.56 4.90
C ASN A 131 10.55 7.01 5.62
N LEU A 132 10.38 7.78 6.70
CA LEU A 132 11.49 8.26 7.54
C LEU A 132 11.63 7.39 8.79
N LEU A 133 12.80 6.81 8.99
CA LEU A 133 13.13 6.10 10.21
C LEU A 133 13.49 7.07 11.35
N PRO A 134 13.38 6.65 12.61
CA PRO A 134 13.77 7.49 13.78
C PRO A 134 15.23 7.95 13.76
N ASN A 135 16.11 7.24 13.05
CA ASN A 135 17.51 7.62 12.90
C ASN A 135 17.79 8.63 11.77
N GLY A 136 16.73 9.08 11.07
CA GLY A 136 16.83 10.03 9.96
C GLY A 136 17.13 9.40 8.59
N THR A 137 17.24 8.07 8.50
CA THR A 137 17.39 7.36 7.23
C THR A 137 16.02 7.24 6.55
N LEU A 138 15.97 7.45 5.23
CA LEU A 138 14.78 7.15 4.45
C LEU A 138 14.80 5.68 4.01
N ILE A 139 13.64 5.03 4.06
CA ILE A 139 13.39 3.79 3.34
C ILE A 139 12.55 4.12 2.10
N TRP A 140 13.00 3.67 0.93
CA TRP A 140 12.29 3.84 -0.32
C TRP A 140 11.94 2.48 -0.92
N HIS A 141 10.67 2.27 -1.21
CA HIS A 141 10.14 1.02 -1.76
C HIS A 141 10.28 1.03 -3.27
N SER A 142 10.88 0.01 -3.84
CA SER A 142 11.10 -0.14 -5.27
C SER A 142 10.51 -1.46 -5.77
N GLY A 143 9.41 -1.38 -6.49
CA GLY A 143 8.71 -2.55 -7.01
C GLY A 143 9.45 -3.23 -8.16
N SER A 144 9.03 -4.46 -8.47
CA SER A 144 9.54 -5.24 -9.59
C SER A 144 9.06 -4.71 -10.94
N THR A 145 9.88 -4.85 -11.98
CA THR A 145 9.49 -4.44 -13.35
C THR A 145 8.52 -5.42 -14.01
N CYS A 146 8.32 -6.59 -13.44
CA CYS A 146 7.50 -7.66 -14.01
C CYS A 146 6.74 -8.45 -12.92
N ASN A 147 5.86 -9.33 -13.35
CA ASN A 147 5.17 -10.25 -12.45
C ASN A 147 6.12 -11.30 -11.83
N HIS A 148 6.96 -11.90 -12.68
CA HIS A 148 7.91 -12.95 -12.28
C HIS A 148 9.07 -13.00 -13.27
N CYS A 149 10.19 -12.34 -12.97
CA CYS A 149 11.42 -12.32 -13.79
C CYS A 149 12.63 -11.92 -12.94
N ASN A 150 13.82 -12.18 -13.46
CA ASN A 150 15.02 -11.57 -12.89
C ASN A 150 15.07 -10.09 -13.26
N GLU A 151 15.29 -9.23 -12.30
CA GLU A 151 15.46 -7.80 -12.52
C GLU A 151 16.84 -7.49 -13.13
N ASP A 152 16.85 -6.57 -14.12
CA ASP A 152 18.08 -6.08 -14.72
C ASP A 152 18.80 -5.05 -13.83
N ASP A 153 18.04 -4.25 -13.08
CA ASP A 153 18.56 -3.30 -12.12
C ASP A 153 18.33 -3.86 -10.70
N PRO A 154 19.38 -4.08 -9.92
CA PRO A 154 19.25 -4.67 -8.58
C PRO A 154 18.53 -3.78 -7.57
N ARG A 155 18.23 -2.53 -7.94
CA ARG A 155 17.42 -1.62 -7.13
C ARG A 155 15.91 -1.88 -7.26
N ASN A 156 15.47 -2.63 -8.28
CA ASN A 156 14.09 -3.10 -8.39
C ASN A 156 13.85 -4.33 -7.50
N ALA A 157 12.60 -4.57 -7.14
CA ALA A 157 12.18 -5.64 -6.23
C ALA A 157 12.93 -5.60 -4.89
N ALA A 158 13.06 -4.40 -4.31
CA ALA A 158 13.93 -4.13 -3.17
C ALA A 158 13.40 -3.00 -2.27
N LEU A 159 13.84 -3.00 -1.02
CA LEU A 159 13.81 -1.82 -0.17
C LEU A 159 15.17 -1.14 -0.18
N LEU A 160 15.19 0.17 -0.36
CA LEU A 160 16.41 0.97 -0.44
C LEU A 160 16.52 1.89 0.79
N TRP A 161 17.72 1.98 1.37
CA TRP A 161 18.02 3.09 2.27
C TRP A 161 18.51 4.29 1.47
N VAL A 162 18.13 5.50 1.90
CA VAL A 162 18.52 6.74 1.23
C VAL A 162 18.91 7.80 2.26
N ASN A 163 20.02 8.46 2.03
CA ASN A 163 20.40 9.67 2.75
C ASN A 163 19.65 10.87 2.16
N SER A 164 18.79 11.49 2.94
CA SER A 164 17.92 12.60 2.51
C SER A 164 18.65 13.88 2.10
N THR A 165 19.94 13.99 2.41
CA THR A 165 20.76 15.17 2.10
C THR A 165 21.63 14.95 0.86
N THR A 166 22.25 13.77 0.74
CA THR A 166 23.26 13.51 -0.31
C THR A 166 22.72 12.69 -1.47
N GLY A 167 21.59 11.97 -1.30
CA GLY A 167 21.10 10.99 -2.26
C GLY A 167 21.93 9.70 -2.29
N GLU A 168 22.91 9.54 -1.39
CA GLU A 168 23.61 8.26 -1.23
C GLU A 168 22.61 7.20 -0.80
N HIS A 169 22.64 6.06 -1.44
CA HIS A 169 21.67 4.99 -1.23
C HIS A 169 22.26 3.60 -1.43
N GLY A 170 21.56 2.59 -0.97
CA GLY A 170 21.89 1.19 -1.15
C GLY A 170 20.70 0.31 -0.85
N ILE A 171 20.88 -0.99 -1.08
CA ILE A 171 19.85 -1.99 -0.88
C ILE A 171 19.80 -2.40 0.59
N LEU A 172 18.61 -2.36 1.19
CA LEU A 172 18.33 -2.87 2.54
C LEU A 172 17.86 -4.32 2.51
N ALA A 173 17.01 -4.67 1.52
CA ALA A 173 16.41 -5.98 1.39
C ALA A 173 16.08 -6.24 -0.08
N THR A 174 16.06 -7.53 -0.46
CA THR A 174 15.75 -8.01 -1.81
C THR A 174 14.62 -9.05 -1.77
N GLY A 175 14.14 -9.47 -2.93
CA GLY A 175 13.05 -10.45 -3.01
C GLY A 175 11.68 -9.88 -2.58
N VAL A 176 11.51 -8.59 -2.70
CA VAL A 176 10.28 -7.85 -2.38
C VAL A 176 9.61 -7.44 -3.68
N ARG A 177 8.52 -8.13 -4.07
CA ARG A 177 7.93 -7.96 -5.41
C ARG A 177 7.28 -6.59 -5.61
N ASN A 178 6.35 -6.24 -4.75
CA ASN A 178 5.61 -4.98 -4.83
C ASN A 178 5.21 -4.49 -3.45
N SER A 179 6.20 -4.08 -2.68
CA SER A 179 5.94 -3.41 -1.42
C SER A 179 5.39 -2.01 -1.69
N PHE A 180 4.19 -1.75 -1.19
CA PHE A 180 3.53 -0.47 -1.39
C PHE A 180 3.95 0.55 -0.35
N ASP A 181 3.92 0.17 0.93
CA ASP A 181 4.16 1.06 2.07
C ASP A 181 4.71 0.29 3.27
N GLY A 182 5.10 1.02 4.30
CA GLY A 182 5.53 0.45 5.58
C GLY A 182 5.43 1.45 6.72
N VAL A 183 5.65 0.96 7.93
CA VAL A 183 5.50 1.76 9.14
C VAL A 183 6.53 1.35 10.19
N TRP A 184 7.09 2.33 10.90
CA TRP A 184 7.93 2.08 12.06
C TRP A 184 7.06 1.92 13.30
N ILE A 185 7.27 0.83 14.04
CA ILE A 185 6.67 0.59 15.36
C ILE A 185 7.80 0.45 16.38
N ASP A 186 7.74 1.24 17.44
CA ASP A 186 8.69 1.12 18.52
C ASP A 186 8.63 -0.30 19.13
N ASP A 187 9.78 -0.83 19.54
CA ASP A 187 10.00 -2.19 20.03
C ASP A 187 9.89 -3.31 18.96
N ILE A 188 9.24 -3.09 17.80
CA ILE A 188 9.15 -4.07 16.71
C ILE A 188 10.22 -3.79 15.63
N GLY A 189 10.23 -2.57 15.11
CA GLY A 189 11.04 -2.17 13.98
C GLY A 189 10.19 -1.68 12.78
N TYR A 190 10.73 -1.79 11.58
CA TYR A 190 10.04 -1.37 10.36
C TYR A 190 9.26 -2.54 9.76
N LEU A 191 7.94 -2.40 9.74
CA LEU A 191 7.02 -3.32 9.09
C LEU A 191 6.68 -2.81 7.70
N PHE A 192 6.54 -3.70 6.70
CA PHE A 192 6.17 -3.33 5.34
C PHE A 192 5.26 -4.37 4.69
N SER A 193 4.39 -3.92 3.79
CA SER A 193 3.54 -4.79 2.97
C SER A 193 4.29 -5.29 1.74
N ASP A 194 4.02 -6.51 1.30
CA ASP A 194 4.43 -7.00 -0.02
C ASP A 194 3.32 -7.80 -0.69
N ASN A 195 3.13 -7.55 -1.98
CA ASN A 195 2.10 -8.19 -2.78
C ASN A 195 2.73 -9.29 -3.64
N GLY A 196 2.26 -10.50 -3.43
CA GLY A 196 2.75 -11.70 -4.10
C GLY A 196 2.49 -11.75 -5.62
N GLN A 197 3.11 -12.71 -6.29
CA GLN A 197 3.01 -12.87 -7.74
C GLN A 197 1.65 -13.40 -8.18
N ASP A 198 1.23 -12.98 -9.37
CA ASP A 198 0.01 -13.49 -10.00
C ASP A 198 0.30 -14.80 -10.77
N SER A 199 -0.76 -15.57 -11.02
CA SER A 199 -0.75 -16.75 -11.91
C SER A 199 -0.22 -18.06 -11.31
N GLU A 200 -0.02 -18.13 -10.00
CA GLU A 200 0.36 -19.36 -9.28
C GLU A 200 -0.86 -20.11 -8.67
N GLY A 201 -2.06 -19.69 -9.00
CA GLY A 201 -3.33 -20.23 -8.50
C GLY A 201 -4.12 -19.19 -7.70
N GLU A 202 -5.33 -19.55 -7.24
CA GLU A 202 -6.17 -18.62 -6.47
C GLU A 202 -5.85 -18.59 -4.97
N ASP A 203 -5.06 -19.55 -4.49
CA ASP A 203 -4.77 -19.75 -3.08
C ASP A 203 -3.28 -19.55 -2.76
N PHE A 204 -2.49 -18.97 -3.69
CA PHE A 204 -1.06 -18.70 -3.51
C PHE A 204 -0.58 -17.62 -4.49
N PRO A 205 0.41 -16.79 -4.08
CA PRO A 205 0.91 -16.63 -2.71
C PRO A 205 -0.03 -15.77 -1.85
N ASP A 206 0.12 -15.86 -0.54
CA ASP A 206 -0.50 -14.93 0.40
C ASP A 206 0.06 -13.51 0.18
N GLU A 207 -0.71 -12.49 0.53
CA GLU A 207 -0.20 -11.14 0.73
C GLU A 207 0.56 -11.10 2.06
N GLU A 208 1.67 -10.37 2.12
CA GLU A 208 2.58 -10.42 3.24
C GLU A 208 2.72 -9.09 3.97
N ILE A 209 2.91 -9.18 5.28
CA ILE A 209 3.44 -8.12 6.11
C ILE A 209 4.74 -8.63 6.71
N ASN A 210 5.81 -7.96 6.37
CA ASN A 210 7.17 -8.34 6.69
C ASN A 210 7.79 -7.41 7.71
N LEU A 211 8.68 -7.95 8.55
CA LEU A 211 9.57 -7.17 9.42
C LEU A 211 10.91 -7.00 8.73
N LEU A 212 11.37 -5.77 8.56
CA LEU A 212 12.63 -5.48 7.89
C LEU A 212 13.83 -6.03 8.69
N VAL A 213 14.57 -6.91 8.05
CA VAL A 213 15.89 -7.40 8.45
C VAL A 213 16.90 -6.93 7.41
N GLU A 214 17.90 -6.16 7.81
CA GLU A 214 18.89 -5.61 6.88
C GLU A 214 19.70 -6.72 6.20
N GLY A 215 19.76 -6.69 4.87
CA GLY A 215 20.44 -7.66 4.04
C GLY A 215 19.66 -8.94 3.75
N ALA A 216 18.40 -9.02 4.19
CA ALA A 216 17.57 -10.20 3.98
C ALA A 216 17.00 -10.30 2.55
N GLU A 217 16.64 -11.54 2.19
CA GLU A 217 15.89 -11.93 0.99
C GLU A 217 14.51 -12.40 1.41
N TYR A 218 13.43 -11.84 0.78
CA TYR A 218 12.05 -12.09 1.18
C TYR A 218 11.31 -13.10 0.30
N GLY A 219 11.99 -13.72 -0.66
CA GLY A 219 11.52 -14.94 -1.33
C GLY A 219 10.89 -14.74 -2.69
N TRP A 220 10.42 -13.55 -3.07
CA TRP A 220 9.88 -13.36 -4.42
C TRP A 220 10.87 -13.87 -5.48
N LEU A 221 10.35 -14.54 -6.49
CA LEU A 221 11.01 -15.28 -7.56
C LEU A 221 11.35 -16.73 -7.20
N PHE A 222 11.51 -17.08 -5.93
CA PHE A 222 11.90 -18.44 -5.49
C PHE A 222 10.78 -19.19 -4.79
N GLU A 223 9.81 -18.49 -4.24
CA GLU A 223 8.64 -19.05 -3.58
C GLU A 223 7.73 -19.82 -4.54
N SER A 224 7.09 -20.87 -4.04
CA SER A 224 6.16 -21.70 -4.79
C SER A 224 5.12 -22.33 -3.84
N PRO A 225 3.97 -22.82 -4.35
CA PRO A 225 2.98 -23.48 -3.49
C PRO A 225 3.49 -24.68 -2.70
N SER A 226 4.60 -25.28 -3.13
CA SER A 226 5.26 -26.41 -2.42
C SER A 226 6.35 -25.98 -1.46
N ASP A 227 6.83 -24.76 -1.57
CA ASP A 227 7.89 -24.15 -0.75
C ASP A 227 7.63 -22.63 -0.71
N PRO A 228 6.69 -22.19 0.16
CA PRO A 228 6.32 -20.77 0.23
C PRO A 228 7.40 -19.90 0.86
N HIS A 229 8.30 -20.50 1.66
CA HIS A 229 9.41 -19.80 2.31
C HIS A 229 10.68 -20.61 2.12
N PRO A 230 11.36 -20.47 0.97
CA PRO A 230 12.57 -21.21 0.66
C PRO A 230 13.69 -20.98 1.68
N ASP A 231 14.54 -22.00 1.87
CA ASP A 231 15.69 -21.90 2.77
C ASP A 231 16.55 -20.66 2.45
N GLY A 232 16.76 -19.81 3.46
CA GLY A 232 17.55 -18.57 3.35
C GLY A 232 16.74 -17.32 3.05
N THR A 233 15.41 -17.41 3.01
CA THR A 233 14.50 -16.26 2.95
C THR A 233 13.91 -15.97 4.33
N GLU A 234 13.53 -14.71 4.56
CA GLU A 234 12.78 -14.30 5.75
C GLU A 234 11.28 -14.58 5.55
N ALA A 235 10.66 -15.17 6.57
CA ALA A 235 9.24 -15.43 6.58
C ALA A 235 8.46 -14.17 7.02
N PRO A 236 7.24 -13.94 6.47
CA PRO A 236 6.39 -12.84 6.91
C PRO A 236 5.98 -12.97 8.38
N VAL A 237 5.80 -11.84 9.05
CA VAL A 237 5.30 -11.79 10.44
C VAL A 237 3.77 -11.81 10.50
N ALA A 238 3.09 -11.54 9.38
CA ALA A 238 1.67 -11.75 9.21
C ALA A 238 1.35 -11.94 7.71
N THR A 239 0.27 -12.67 7.42
CA THR A 239 -0.19 -12.90 6.05
C THR A 239 -1.69 -12.61 5.92
N TRP A 240 -2.11 -12.36 4.68
CA TRP A 240 -3.51 -12.16 4.35
C TRP A 240 -3.88 -12.90 3.06
N THR A 241 -5.18 -12.92 2.79
CA THR A 241 -5.78 -13.62 1.65
C THR A 241 -5.05 -13.32 0.33
N PRO A 242 -4.66 -14.34 -0.44
CA PRO A 242 -3.99 -14.19 -1.73
C PRO A 242 -4.72 -13.26 -2.71
N HIS A 243 -3.93 -12.51 -3.49
CA HIS A 243 -4.38 -11.66 -4.59
C HIS A 243 -5.35 -10.54 -4.18
N THR A 244 -5.28 -10.06 -2.94
CA THR A 244 -6.13 -8.98 -2.45
C THR A 244 -5.42 -7.64 -2.32
N SER A 245 -4.10 -7.62 -2.50
CA SER A 245 -3.23 -6.44 -2.50
C SER A 245 -3.30 -5.67 -1.17
N VAL A 246 -2.48 -6.09 -0.19
CA VAL A 246 -2.26 -5.34 1.06
C VAL A 246 -1.28 -4.21 0.78
N ASN A 247 -1.67 -2.95 1.06
CA ASN A 247 -0.93 -1.78 0.58
C ASN A 247 -0.50 -0.83 1.70
N GLY A 248 -1.25 0.26 1.90
CA GLY A 248 -0.90 1.29 2.87
C GLY A 248 -0.93 0.77 4.29
N MET A 249 -0.03 1.28 5.12
CA MET A 249 0.10 0.90 6.53
C MET A 249 0.14 2.14 7.42
N ALA A 250 -0.53 2.08 8.57
CA ALA A 250 -0.55 3.16 9.55
C ALA A 250 -0.42 2.62 10.97
N THR A 251 0.26 3.37 11.83
CA THR A 251 0.23 3.13 13.29
C THR A 251 -1.20 3.29 13.80
N ARG A 252 -1.54 2.63 14.91
CA ARG A 252 -2.85 2.76 15.53
C ARG A 252 -3.15 4.21 15.95
N PRO A 253 -4.21 4.83 15.41
CA PRO A 253 -4.67 6.13 15.89
C PRO A 253 -5.21 6.04 17.33
N ALA A 254 -5.09 7.10 18.10
CA ALA A 254 -5.42 7.08 19.54
C ALA A 254 -6.88 6.70 19.83
N ASN A 255 -7.81 7.02 18.93
CA ASN A 255 -9.25 6.77 19.11
C ASN A 255 -9.70 5.39 18.64
N LEU A 256 -8.80 4.61 17.99
CA LEU A 256 -9.13 3.29 17.46
C LEU A 256 -8.65 2.16 18.38
N PRO A 257 -9.25 0.95 18.27
CA PRO A 257 -8.90 -0.18 19.14
C PRO A 257 -7.48 -0.69 18.88
N GLY A 258 -6.91 -1.38 19.85
CA GLY A 258 -5.56 -1.93 19.85
C GLY A 258 -4.64 -1.24 20.85
N ASP A 259 -3.35 -1.51 20.72
CA ASP A 259 -2.28 -0.96 21.57
C ASP A 259 -1.14 -0.37 20.73
N ASN A 260 0.04 -0.19 21.33
CA ASN A 260 1.20 0.39 20.64
C ASN A 260 1.82 -0.54 19.60
N HIS A 261 1.45 -1.82 19.58
CA HIS A 261 1.89 -2.81 18.59
C HIS A 261 0.79 -3.13 17.56
N THR A 262 -0.25 -2.33 17.51
CA THR A 262 -1.33 -2.46 16.51
C THR A 262 -1.05 -1.61 15.28
N VAL A 263 -1.22 -2.19 14.11
CA VAL A 263 -1.12 -1.55 12.80
C VAL A 263 -2.45 -1.68 12.07
N TYR A 264 -2.82 -0.65 11.31
CA TYR A 264 -3.91 -0.72 10.35
C TYR A 264 -3.36 -0.78 8.93
N ALA A 265 -3.92 -1.64 8.09
CA ALA A 265 -3.49 -1.80 6.71
C ALA A 265 -4.68 -1.80 5.74
N THR A 266 -4.50 -1.25 4.56
CA THR A 266 -5.50 -1.28 3.49
C THR A 266 -5.34 -2.51 2.63
N VAL A 267 -6.49 -3.05 2.19
CA VAL A 267 -6.61 -4.15 1.23
C VAL A 267 -7.40 -3.65 0.03
N TYR A 268 -6.69 -3.36 -1.06
CA TYR A 268 -7.25 -2.74 -2.26
C TYR A 268 -8.40 -3.55 -2.88
N GLY A 269 -8.20 -4.85 -3.01
CA GLY A 269 -9.15 -5.77 -3.62
C GLY A 269 -8.58 -6.51 -4.83
N SER A 270 -9.12 -7.69 -5.06
CA SER A 270 -8.63 -8.56 -6.13
C SER A 270 -9.14 -8.15 -7.51
N TRP A 271 -8.27 -8.24 -8.50
CA TRP A 271 -8.61 -8.10 -9.92
C TRP A 271 -8.32 -9.38 -10.73
N ALA A 272 -7.48 -10.26 -10.18
CA ALA A 272 -7.05 -11.51 -10.82
C ALA A 272 -7.80 -12.76 -10.33
N THR A 273 -8.82 -12.64 -9.46
CA THR A 273 -9.58 -13.75 -8.91
C THR A 273 -10.95 -13.92 -9.57
N LEU A 274 -11.50 -15.14 -9.53
CA LEU A 274 -12.83 -15.43 -10.10
C LEU A 274 -13.94 -14.70 -9.34
N LEU A 275 -13.84 -14.62 -8.02
CA LEU A 275 -14.74 -13.86 -7.16
C LEU A 275 -13.99 -12.68 -6.55
N PRO A 276 -14.59 -11.48 -6.50
CA PRO A 276 -13.98 -10.32 -5.84
C PRO A 276 -13.66 -10.64 -4.37
N LYS A 277 -12.46 -10.26 -3.92
CA LYS A 277 -11.99 -10.39 -2.54
C LYS A 277 -11.36 -9.04 -2.13
N GLY A 278 -11.15 -8.81 -0.82
CA GLY A 278 -10.51 -7.60 -0.33
C GLY A 278 -11.49 -6.44 -0.12
N HIS A 279 -11.12 -5.22 -0.50
CA HIS A 279 -11.90 -4.00 -0.24
C HIS A 279 -12.08 -3.73 1.25
N GLN A 280 -10.99 -3.87 2.02
CA GLN A 280 -11.00 -3.93 3.46
C GLN A 280 -9.97 -2.99 4.10
N ILE A 281 -10.16 -2.73 5.37
CA ILE A 281 -9.12 -2.24 6.28
C ILE A 281 -8.91 -3.33 7.33
N LEU A 282 -7.67 -3.75 7.48
CA LEU A 282 -7.25 -4.71 8.49
C LEU A 282 -6.79 -3.99 9.76
N LYS A 283 -6.99 -4.64 10.88
CA LYS A 283 -6.32 -4.37 12.15
C LYS A 283 -5.41 -5.55 12.44
N ILE A 284 -4.15 -5.28 12.77
CA ILE A 284 -3.13 -6.29 12.98
C ILE A 284 -2.49 -6.04 14.33
N ASP A 285 -2.66 -6.99 15.25
CA ASP A 285 -2.09 -6.92 16.58
C ASP A 285 -0.83 -7.78 16.66
N PHE A 286 0.34 -7.16 16.83
CA PHE A 286 1.61 -7.87 16.92
C PHE A 286 1.92 -8.29 18.36
N THR A 287 2.34 -9.55 18.50
CA THR A 287 2.75 -10.14 19.76
C THR A 287 4.16 -10.73 19.64
N GLN A 288 5.01 -10.45 20.62
CA GLN A 288 6.33 -11.04 20.69
C GLN A 288 6.26 -12.48 21.24
N THR A 289 6.88 -13.41 20.54
CA THR A 289 7.02 -14.82 20.90
C THR A 289 8.49 -15.20 21.08
N ASP A 290 8.76 -16.44 21.46
CA ASP A 290 10.13 -16.96 21.55
C ASP A 290 10.84 -17.02 20.16
N ASP A 291 10.05 -17.10 19.07
CA ASP A 291 10.53 -17.19 17.68
C ASP A 291 10.51 -15.84 16.95
N GLY A 292 10.11 -14.74 17.60
CA GLY A 292 10.01 -13.41 17.01
C GLY A 292 8.60 -12.81 17.11
N TRP A 293 8.31 -11.82 16.25
CA TRP A 293 7.01 -11.15 16.21
C TRP A 293 6.03 -11.91 15.31
N ILE A 294 4.77 -12.00 15.73
CA ILE A 294 3.66 -12.57 14.96
C ILE A 294 2.46 -11.63 15.03
N GLY A 295 1.87 -11.32 13.87
CA GLY A 295 0.66 -10.52 13.76
C GLY A 295 -0.61 -11.36 13.71
N ASP A 296 -1.60 -11.02 14.56
CA ASP A 296 -2.98 -11.52 14.49
C ASP A 296 -3.81 -10.55 13.68
N VAL A 297 -4.38 -11.01 12.56
CA VAL A 297 -5.01 -10.16 11.54
C VAL A 297 -6.51 -10.30 11.61
N GLU A 298 -7.24 -9.19 11.79
CA GLU A 298 -8.68 -9.13 11.74
C GLU A 298 -9.19 -8.05 10.78
N VAL A 299 -10.39 -8.23 10.22
CA VAL A 299 -11.06 -7.22 9.41
C VAL A 299 -11.67 -6.17 10.32
N PHE A 300 -11.21 -4.91 10.19
CA PHE A 300 -11.75 -3.76 10.92
C PHE A 300 -12.88 -3.07 10.15
N ALA A 301 -12.74 -3.00 8.81
CA ALA A 301 -13.78 -2.46 7.94
C ALA A 301 -13.81 -3.24 6.62
N SER A 302 -15.00 -3.44 6.06
CA SER A 302 -15.21 -4.06 4.75
C SER A 302 -16.05 -3.16 3.84
N ASP A 303 -16.06 -3.50 2.54
CA ASP A 303 -16.77 -2.73 1.51
C ASP A 303 -16.37 -1.24 1.43
N VAL A 304 -15.11 -0.95 1.75
CA VAL A 304 -14.54 0.42 1.80
C VAL A 304 -14.07 0.95 0.42
N GLY A 305 -14.47 0.32 -0.67
CA GLY A 305 -14.04 0.66 -2.04
C GLY A 305 -12.67 0.08 -2.37
N THR A 306 -11.84 0.84 -3.03
CA THR A 306 -10.45 0.48 -3.39
C THR A 306 -9.45 1.25 -2.54
N PRO A 307 -9.34 0.94 -1.22
CA PRO A 307 -8.50 1.71 -0.32
C PRO A 307 -7.02 1.46 -0.65
N LEU A 308 -6.25 2.53 -0.78
CA LEU A 308 -4.84 2.42 -1.11
C LEU A 308 -3.98 3.08 -0.02
N PRO A 309 -3.87 4.42 0.12
CA PRO A 309 -3.14 5.00 1.22
C PRO A 309 -3.98 5.07 2.50
N ILE A 310 -3.30 5.01 3.64
CA ILE A 310 -3.89 5.11 4.97
C ILE A 310 -2.93 5.85 5.91
N THR A 311 -3.45 6.63 6.83
CA THR A 311 -2.62 7.34 7.82
C THR A 311 -3.39 7.60 9.12
N ALA A 312 -2.67 7.69 10.22
CA ALA A 312 -3.20 8.15 11.50
C ALA A 312 -3.21 9.69 11.54
N GLY A 313 -4.36 10.26 11.89
CA GLY A 313 -4.48 11.71 12.06
C GLY A 313 -4.03 12.21 13.43
N PRO A 314 -3.60 13.48 13.52
CA PRO A 314 -3.23 14.11 14.79
C PRO A 314 -4.42 14.22 15.77
N ASP A 315 -5.63 14.15 15.25
CA ASP A 315 -6.87 14.11 16.01
C ASP A 315 -7.20 12.72 16.59
N GLY A 316 -6.35 11.72 16.31
CA GLY A 316 -6.50 10.34 16.77
C GLY A 316 -7.45 9.49 15.93
N ASN A 317 -7.87 9.96 14.77
CA ASN A 317 -8.71 9.22 13.82
C ASN A 317 -7.88 8.57 12.70
N LEU A 318 -8.50 7.65 11.96
CA LEU A 318 -7.88 6.95 10.84
C LEU A 318 -8.36 7.55 9.52
N TYR A 319 -7.43 7.90 8.66
CA TYR A 319 -7.70 8.46 7.34
C TYR A 319 -7.24 7.47 6.26
N TYR A 320 -8.07 7.26 5.26
CA TYR A 320 -7.70 6.47 4.08
C TYR A 320 -8.28 7.08 2.81
N ALA A 321 -7.72 6.73 1.66
CA ALA A 321 -8.28 7.16 0.39
C ALA A 321 -8.53 5.97 -0.53
N THR A 322 -9.61 6.09 -1.34
CA THR A 322 -9.91 5.17 -2.44
C THR A 322 -9.25 5.66 -3.72
N PHE A 323 -8.66 4.74 -4.47
CA PHE A 323 -7.86 5.05 -5.66
C PHE A 323 -8.72 5.24 -6.90
N ASP A 324 -9.66 4.33 -7.16
CA ASP A 324 -10.43 4.28 -8.41
C ASP A 324 -11.64 5.21 -8.45
N HIS A 325 -12.14 5.49 -9.66
CA HIS A 325 -13.43 6.13 -9.94
C HIS A 325 -13.63 7.53 -9.38
N GLY A 326 -12.58 8.35 -9.46
CA GLY A 326 -12.60 9.70 -8.92
C GLY A 326 -12.37 9.70 -7.42
N GLY A 327 -11.19 9.28 -7.03
CA GLY A 327 -10.66 9.06 -5.69
C GLY A 327 -11.27 9.92 -4.59
N ALA A 328 -11.46 9.34 -3.44
CA ALA A 328 -12.06 10.01 -2.28
C ALA A 328 -11.22 9.79 -1.02
N VAL A 329 -11.20 10.78 -0.15
CA VAL A 329 -10.61 10.67 1.18
C VAL A 329 -11.70 10.49 2.22
N HIS A 330 -11.50 9.54 3.10
CA HIS A 330 -12.41 9.16 4.17
C HIS A 330 -11.73 9.23 5.52
N VAL A 331 -12.52 9.51 6.56
CA VAL A 331 -12.09 9.43 7.95
C VAL A 331 -12.96 8.43 8.72
N ILE A 332 -12.33 7.57 9.51
CA ILE A 332 -12.98 6.68 10.45
C ILE A 332 -12.73 7.22 11.86
N SER A 333 -13.81 7.42 12.60
CA SER A 333 -13.81 7.97 13.96
C SER A 333 -14.82 7.24 14.84
N PRO A 334 -14.71 7.31 16.19
CA PRO A 334 -15.73 6.81 17.08
C PRO A 334 -17.09 7.46 16.82
N GLU A 335 -18.17 6.68 16.95
CA GLU A 335 -19.52 7.25 17.03
C GLU A 335 -19.66 8.12 18.26
N ALA A 336 -20.35 9.25 18.12
CA ALA A 336 -20.68 10.05 19.27
C ALA A 336 -21.56 9.21 20.22
N ASN A 337 -21.16 9.07 21.48
CA ASN A 337 -21.99 8.41 22.48
C ASN A 337 -23.37 9.07 22.49
N SER A 338 -24.40 8.32 22.10
CA SER A 338 -25.81 8.72 22.11
C SER A 338 -26.35 8.80 23.54
#